data_386f33ba34064a3c4d46eea594526751
#
_entry.id   386f33ba34064a3c4d46eea594526751
#
_cell.length_a   1.000
_cell.length_b   1.000
_cell.length_c   1.000
_cell.angle_alpha   90.00
_cell.angle_beta   90.00
_cell.angle_gamma   90.00
#
_symmetry.space_group_name_H-M   'P 1'
#
loop_
_entity.id
_entity.type
_entity.pdbx_description
1 polymer ?
#
loop_
_entity_poly.entity_id
_entity_poly.type
_entity_poly.pdbx_seq_one_letter_code
_entity_poly.pdbx_strand_id
1 'polypeptide(L)'
;MKQSFFVAALAAAMTSLAVQAGDTYRVEECGPAAEAFSFYLDASGSMMETIGDVKEKAQEEYEKFASEGGAQTRERPVPPANDKTDGLRRAELAQALVLRSAETAADKAGMSSSLYAVAPFAVLVPPERRTAEAYGKAVRERFHNKMEVFGRPTWLGERGFKHFSAPRMGKEVAVLITDGNFDVRTEGKRSPVEALRAYGEANPGSCVHIVSAAYLPAEKKAVAELAQVLPCTKTFELEALMTDDAQFADFAETVFYKDCSKVAVVELQDVLFDFDKAELTAEGKEILQKALKVVESREPSERFTILGWTDWTGSDAYNAELSQRRAEAVKAFFEENGVAAERMDSQGRGKSFLYDNSTKEGRRLNRRVELLFEKPAKSSK
;
A
#
# COMPACT_ATOMS: atom_id res chain seq x y z
N MET A 1 18.38 22.90 4.40
CA MET A 1 17.06 23.46 4.66
C MET A 1 16.07 23.40 3.47
N LYS A 2 16.36 22.65 2.37
CA LYS A 2 15.44 22.46 1.22
C LYS A 2 14.90 21.02 1.07
N GLN A 3 15.37 20.08 1.87
CA GLN A 3 14.96 18.67 1.80
C GLN A 3 13.72 18.31 2.64
N SER A 4 13.34 19.13 3.62
CA SER A 4 12.16 18.88 4.47
C SER A 4 10.83 19.18 3.78
N PHE A 5 10.82 19.88 2.64
CA PHE A 5 9.58 20.24 1.94
C PHE A 5 9.05 19.15 1.02
N PHE A 6 9.89 18.21 0.59
CA PHE A 6 9.48 17.20 -0.39
C PHE A 6 8.70 16.02 0.25
N VAL A 7 9.06 15.64 1.47
CA VAL A 7 8.33 14.59 2.21
C VAL A 7 6.97 15.10 2.69
N ALA A 8 6.88 16.36 3.08
CA ALA A 8 5.62 16.97 3.52
C ALA A 8 4.62 17.19 2.36
N ALA A 9 5.10 17.41 1.13
CA ALA A 9 4.22 17.63 -0.02
C ALA A 9 3.58 16.34 -0.55
N LEU A 10 4.24 15.17 -0.42
CA LEU A 10 3.65 13.89 -0.77
C LEU A 10 2.65 13.39 0.29
N ALA A 11 2.92 13.63 1.58
CA ALA A 11 1.97 13.30 2.65
C ALA A 11 0.71 14.19 2.61
N ALA A 12 0.84 15.46 2.18
CA ALA A 12 -0.29 16.39 2.07
C ALA A 12 -1.24 16.07 0.90
N ALA A 13 -0.80 15.34 -0.12
CA ALA A 13 -1.66 14.95 -1.25
C ALA A 13 -2.66 13.84 -0.91
N MET A 14 -2.45 13.10 0.19
CA MET A 14 -3.40 12.06 0.63
C MET A 14 -4.41 12.53 1.68
N THR A 15 -4.24 13.73 2.25
CA THR A 15 -5.11 14.24 3.32
C THR A 15 -6.11 15.31 2.89
N SER A 16 -6.14 15.70 1.61
CA SER A 16 -7.04 16.75 1.13
C SER A 16 -7.83 16.39 -0.12
N LEU A 17 -8.44 15.22 -0.15
CA LEU A 17 -9.66 15.05 -0.92
C LEU A 17 -10.82 15.41 0.02
N ALA A 18 -11.01 16.71 0.21
CA ALA A 18 -12.29 17.25 0.64
C ALA A 18 -13.29 16.89 -0.48
N VAL A 19 -14.05 15.86 -0.23
CA VAL A 19 -15.02 15.27 -1.13
C VAL A 19 -16.13 16.28 -1.38
N GLN A 20 -16.07 16.98 -2.49
CA GLN A 20 -17.27 17.30 -3.22
C GLN A 20 -17.80 15.95 -3.71
N ALA A 21 -19.07 15.62 -3.39
CA ALA A 21 -19.74 14.37 -3.69
C ALA A 21 -19.18 13.67 -4.95
N GLY A 22 -18.25 12.77 -4.77
CA GLY A 22 -17.57 12.00 -5.80
C GLY A 22 -17.23 10.63 -5.21
N ASP A 23 -17.28 9.60 -6.02
CA ASP A 23 -16.96 8.24 -5.63
C ASP A 23 -15.55 8.16 -5.06
N THR A 24 -15.41 7.97 -3.76
CA THR A 24 -14.15 7.63 -3.13
C THR A 24 -14.04 6.11 -3.09
N TYR A 25 -12.96 5.58 -3.65
CA TYR A 25 -12.64 4.16 -3.52
C TYR A 25 -11.94 3.95 -2.19
N ARG A 26 -12.57 3.21 -1.31
CA ARG A 26 -11.99 2.83 -0.02
C ARG A 26 -11.86 1.32 0.04
N VAL A 27 -10.67 0.85 0.35
CA VAL A 27 -10.37 -0.56 0.49
C VAL A 27 -10.63 -0.94 1.96
N GLU A 28 -11.88 -1.18 2.35
CA GLU A 28 -12.23 -1.41 3.77
C GLU A 28 -12.45 -2.87 4.19
N GLU A 29 -12.58 -3.80 3.27
CA GLU A 29 -12.83 -5.21 3.61
C GLU A 29 -11.71 -6.16 3.19
N CYS A 30 -10.50 -5.65 3.10
CA CYS A 30 -9.36 -6.54 2.91
C CYS A 30 -8.87 -7.06 4.25
N GLY A 31 -8.94 -8.36 4.44
CA GLY A 31 -8.15 -8.98 5.50
C GLY A 31 -6.65 -8.73 5.28
N PRO A 32 -5.82 -8.82 6.32
CA PRO A 32 -4.37 -8.76 6.15
C PRO A 32 -3.93 -9.90 5.23
N ALA A 33 -3.01 -9.62 4.30
CA ALA A 33 -2.45 -10.63 3.38
C ALA A 33 -1.76 -11.76 4.14
N ALA A 34 -1.19 -11.44 5.31
CA ALA A 34 -0.46 -12.34 6.16
C ALA A 34 -0.51 -11.89 7.64
N GLU A 35 0.15 -12.64 8.51
CA GLU A 35 0.30 -12.29 9.93
C GLU A 35 1.45 -11.31 10.17
N ALA A 36 2.39 -11.24 9.22
CA ALA A 36 3.54 -10.35 9.25
C ALA A 36 3.90 -9.83 7.86
N PHE A 37 4.49 -8.66 7.81
CA PHE A 37 5.19 -8.16 6.64
C PHE A 37 6.60 -7.68 7.00
N SER A 38 7.52 -7.84 6.04
CA SER A 38 8.93 -7.46 6.21
C SER A 38 9.46 -6.79 4.96
N PHE A 39 10.17 -5.68 5.16
CA PHE A 39 10.98 -5.09 4.10
C PHE A 39 12.43 -5.55 4.23
N TYR A 40 13.01 -5.94 3.11
CA TYR A 40 14.42 -6.26 2.94
C TYR A 40 15.02 -5.26 1.96
N LEU A 41 15.81 -4.34 2.47
CA LEU A 41 16.40 -3.24 1.71
C LEU A 41 17.83 -3.60 1.33
N ASP A 42 18.10 -3.65 0.03
CA ASP A 42 19.44 -3.79 -0.49
C ASP A 42 20.28 -2.53 -0.12
N ALA A 43 21.32 -2.75 0.66
CA ALA A 43 22.23 -1.70 1.14
C ALA A 43 23.60 -1.79 0.46
N SER A 44 23.69 -2.38 -0.73
CA SER A 44 24.92 -2.47 -1.51
C SER A 44 25.36 -1.13 -2.09
N GLY A 45 26.59 -1.08 -2.55
CA GLY A 45 27.17 0.15 -3.11
C GLY A 45 26.49 0.63 -4.39
N SER A 46 25.98 -0.27 -5.22
CA SER A 46 25.25 0.07 -6.44
C SER A 46 23.96 0.83 -6.17
N MET A 47 23.28 0.58 -5.05
CA MET A 47 22.11 1.33 -4.64
C MET A 47 22.39 2.80 -4.30
N MET A 48 23.66 3.19 -4.19
CA MET A 48 24.08 4.58 -3.95
C MET A 48 24.24 5.41 -5.23
N GLU A 49 24.15 4.79 -6.40
CA GLU A 49 24.13 5.51 -7.67
C GLU A 49 22.83 6.27 -7.84
N THR A 50 22.88 7.46 -8.49
CA THR A 50 21.66 8.21 -8.81
C THR A 50 20.89 7.54 -9.92
N ILE A 51 19.59 7.72 -9.93
CA ILE A 51 18.70 7.14 -10.95
C ILE A 51 19.10 7.67 -12.33
N GLY A 52 19.39 8.97 -12.45
CA GLY A 52 19.82 9.57 -13.71
C GLY A 52 21.11 8.98 -14.24
N ASP A 53 22.14 8.84 -13.40
CA ASP A 53 23.44 8.25 -13.82
C ASP A 53 23.25 6.79 -14.30
N VAL A 54 22.39 6.02 -13.65
CA VAL A 54 22.16 4.63 -14.03
C VAL A 54 21.34 4.52 -15.32
N LYS A 55 20.36 5.42 -15.53
CA LYS A 55 19.62 5.51 -16.79
C LYS A 55 20.54 5.84 -17.97
N GLU A 56 21.48 6.78 -17.78
CA GLU A 56 22.47 7.14 -18.79
C GLU A 56 23.34 5.93 -19.17
N LYS A 57 23.90 5.23 -18.18
CA LYS A 57 24.65 3.98 -18.40
C LYS A 57 23.83 2.92 -19.13
N ALA A 58 22.57 2.73 -18.74
CA ALA A 58 21.68 1.75 -19.37
C ALA A 58 21.40 2.11 -20.83
N GLN A 59 21.25 3.39 -21.13
CA GLN A 59 21.04 3.89 -22.48
C GLN A 59 22.29 3.63 -23.35
N GLU A 60 23.49 3.91 -22.83
CA GLU A 60 24.76 3.65 -23.53
C GLU A 60 24.94 2.14 -23.83
N GLU A 61 24.68 1.27 -22.86
CA GLU A 61 24.75 -0.18 -23.07
C GLU A 61 23.77 -0.67 -24.14
N TYR A 62 22.55 -0.13 -24.13
CA TYR A 62 21.54 -0.47 -25.15
C TYR A 62 21.95 -0.01 -26.54
N GLU A 63 22.46 1.20 -26.70
CA GLU A 63 22.94 1.75 -27.97
C GLU A 63 24.12 0.94 -28.52
N LYS A 64 25.03 0.55 -27.64
CA LYS A 64 26.15 -0.33 -28.00
C LYS A 64 25.65 -1.68 -28.53
N PHE A 65 24.74 -2.32 -27.79
CA PHE A 65 24.14 -3.59 -28.20
C PHE A 65 23.41 -3.49 -29.55
N ALA A 66 22.66 -2.43 -29.78
CA ALA A 66 21.98 -2.17 -31.04
C ALA A 66 22.95 -1.94 -32.17
N SER A 67 24.07 -1.26 -31.93
CA SER A 67 25.14 -1.03 -32.95
C SER A 67 25.90 -2.31 -33.36
N GLU A 68 25.97 -3.29 -32.47
CA GLU A 68 26.59 -4.60 -32.67
C GLU A 68 25.64 -5.61 -33.38
N GLY A 69 24.46 -5.17 -33.83
CA GLY A 69 23.51 -6.00 -34.60
C GLY A 69 22.48 -6.73 -33.69
N GLY A 70 22.35 -6.35 -32.47
CA GLY A 70 21.33 -6.83 -31.56
C GLY A 70 19.91 -6.45 -32.04
N ALA A 71 18.91 -7.28 -31.76
CA ALA A 71 17.54 -7.01 -32.14
C ALA A 71 17.02 -5.75 -31.40
N GLN A 72 16.56 -4.75 -32.18
CA GLN A 72 15.86 -3.59 -31.59
C GLN A 72 14.47 -4.03 -31.12
N THR A 73 14.24 -4.00 -29.82
CA THR A 73 12.89 -4.13 -29.28
C THR A 73 12.10 -2.84 -29.52
N ARG A 74 10.78 -2.94 -29.81
CA ARG A 74 9.92 -1.77 -30.01
C ARG A 74 9.71 -0.94 -28.73
N GLU A 75 9.99 -1.51 -27.58
CA GLU A 75 9.88 -0.85 -26.29
C GLU A 75 11.22 -0.18 -25.94
N ARG A 76 11.16 1.05 -25.47
CA ARG A 76 12.34 1.72 -24.91
C ARG A 76 12.76 0.98 -23.65
N PRO A 77 13.93 0.35 -23.60
CA PRO A 77 14.33 -0.47 -22.44
C PRO A 77 14.70 0.38 -21.23
N VAL A 78 14.91 1.68 -21.42
CA VAL A 78 15.24 2.65 -20.38
C VAL A 78 14.08 3.63 -20.23
N PRO A 79 13.54 3.82 -19.01
CA PRO A 79 12.53 4.83 -18.75
C PRO A 79 12.99 6.24 -19.14
N PRO A 80 12.10 7.13 -19.57
CA PRO A 80 12.47 8.51 -19.89
C PRO A 80 13.01 9.25 -18.66
N ALA A 81 13.74 10.34 -18.91
CA ALA A 81 14.21 11.23 -17.85
C ALA A 81 13.01 11.73 -16.99
N ASN A 82 13.25 11.80 -15.69
CA ASN A 82 12.26 12.25 -14.72
C ASN A 82 12.91 13.20 -13.69
N ASP A 83 12.66 14.49 -13.83
CA ASP A 83 13.25 15.55 -12.99
C ASP A 83 12.96 15.34 -11.48
N LYS A 84 11.95 14.56 -11.12
CA LYS A 84 11.60 14.30 -9.73
C LYS A 84 12.47 13.19 -9.09
N THR A 85 12.95 12.26 -9.87
CA THR A 85 13.63 11.05 -9.38
C THR A 85 15.09 10.95 -9.82
N ASP A 86 15.47 11.47 -10.97
CA ASP A 86 16.81 11.27 -11.55
C ASP A 86 17.96 11.79 -10.67
N GLY A 87 17.71 12.85 -9.89
CA GLY A 87 18.68 13.36 -8.91
C GLY A 87 18.76 12.58 -7.60
N LEU A 88 17.90 11.59 -7.39
CA LEU A 88 17.87 10.77 -6.18
C LEU A 88 18.69 9.49 -6.36
N ARG A 89 19.27 9.01 -5.28
CA ARG A 89 19.90 7.68 -5.24
C ARG A 89 18.82 6.60 -5.19
N ARG A 90 19.09 5.44 -5.77
CA ARG A 90 18.18 4.28 -5.67
C ARG A 90 17.83 3.95 -4.22
N ALA A 91 18.81 4.00 -3.30
CA ALA A 91 18.61 3.80 -1.87
C ALA A 91 17.68 4.85 -1.22
N GLU A 92 17.76 6.12 -1.62
CA GLU A 92 16.90 7.19 -1.10
C GLU A 92 15.43 6.96 -1.53
N LEU A 93 15.24 6.57 -2.79
CA LEU A 93 13.90 6.24 -3.29
C LEU A 93 13.34 4.99 -2.63
N ALA A 94 14.17 3.97 -2.39
CA ALA A 94 13.78 2.77 -1.66
C ALA A 94 13.37 3.06 -0.20
N GLN A 95 14.10 3.93 0.49
CA GLN A 95 13.74 4.40 1.83
C GLN A 95 12.41 5.17 1.82
N ALA A 96 12.20 6.01 0.83
CA ALA A 96 10.93 6.74 0.66
C ALA A 96 9.75 5.77 0.43
N LEU A 97 9.94 4.70 -0.34
CA LEU A 97 8.92 3.65 -0.53
C LEU A 97 8.59 2.93 0.78
N VAL A 98 9.61 2.57 1.59
CA VAL A 98 9.36 1.94 2.90
C VAL A 98 8.54 2.86 3.80
N LEU A 99 8.86 4.16 3.83
CA LEU A 99 8.10 5.14 4.60
C LEU A 99 6.67 5.31 4.09
N ARG A 100 6.47 5.45 2.77
CA ARG A 100 5.17 5.52 2.14
C ARG A 100 4.32 4.29 2.48
N SER A 101 4.94 3.11 2.42
CA SER A 101 4.30 1.84 2.75
C SER A 101 3.94 1.74 4.23
N ALA A 102 4.81 2.20 5.12
CA ALA A 102 4.56 2.23 6.56
C ALA A 102 3.34 3.10 6.91
N GLU A 103 3.19 4.24 6.26
CA GLU A 103 2.07 5.17 6.44
C GLU A 103 0.76 4.62 5.88
N THR A 104 0.82 3.79 4.84
CA THR A 104 -0.35 3.21 4.16
C THR A 104 -0.81 1.89 4.78
N ALA A 105 0.13 1.05 5.24
CA ALA A 105 -0.17 -0.24 5.87
C ALA A 105 -0.74 -0.12 7.29
N ALA A 106 -0.90 1.09 7.70
CA ALA A 106 -1.06 1.59 9.03
C ALA A 106 -2.09 0.96 9.89
N ASP A 107 -3.28 0.86 9.45
CA ASP A 107 -4.41 0.61 10.36
C ASP A 107 -4.96 -0.81 10.25
N LYS A 108 -4.40 -1.65 9.42
CA LYS A 108 -4.89 -3.02 9.32
C LYS A 108 -4.31 -3.87 10.43
N ALA A 109 -5.01 -3.71 11.52
CA ALA A 109 -4.77 -4.28 12.83
C ALA A 109 -4.18 -5.67 12.80
N GLY A 110 -3.01 -5.82 13.39
CA GLY A 110 -2.49 -7.09 13.83
C GLY A 110 -1.34 -7.70 13.07
N MET A 111 -0.87 -7.12 11.95
CA MET A 111 0.35 -7.60 11.30
C MET A 111 1.60 -7.21 12.10
N SER A 112 2.51 -8.14 12.26
CA SER A 112 3.88 -7.83 12.71
C SER A 112 4.63 -7.14 11.59
N SER A 113 5.38 -6.08 11.90
CA SER A 113 6.15 -5.31 10.93
C SER A 113 7.64 -5.32 11.24
N SER A 114 8.48 -5.41 10.21
CA SER A 114 9.94 -5.39 10.37
C SER A 114 10.64 -4.78 9.17
N LEU A 115 11.90 -4.34 9.38
CA LEU A 115 12.77 -3.82 8.33
C LEU A 115 14.18 -4.39 8.52
N TYR A 116 14.72 -4.92 7.45
CA TYR A 116 16.06 -5.49 7.39
C TYR A 116 16.89 -4.84 6.29
N ALA A 117 18.19 -4.74 6.49
CA ALA A 117 19.14 -4.54 5.41
C ALA A 117 19.67 -5.89 4.91
N VAL A 118 19.95 -5.95 3.60
CA VAL A 118 20.62 -7.08 2.97
C VAL A 118 21.97 -6.67 2.53
N ALA A 119 23.04 -7.04 2.61
CA ALA A 119 24.35 -6.60 2.07
C ALA A 119 24.97 -5.34 2.69
N PRO A 120 25.34 -5.32 3.98
CA PRO A 120 25.37 -6.45 4.91
C PRO A 120 24.00 -6.69 5.59
N PHE A 121 23.78 -7.92 6.02
CA PHE A 121 22.55 -8.21 6.76
C PHE A 121 22.54 -7.52 8.14
N ALA A 122 21.50 -6.75 8.38
CA ALA A 122 21.23 -6.11 9.65
C ALA A 122 19.72 -6.02 9.93
N VAL A 123 19.35 -6.14 11.20
CA VAL A 123 18.00 -5.85 11.67
C VAL A 123 17.90 -4.35 11.91
N LEU A 124 17.15 -3.65 11.08
CA LEU A 124 16.95 -2.19 11.19
C LEU A 124 15.78 -1.86 12.11
N VAL A 125 14.65 -2.53 11.92
CA VAL A 125 13.49 -2.49 12.81
C VAL A 125 13.11 -3.94 13.11
N PRO A 126 13.19 -4.38 14.38
CA PRO A 126 12.89 -5.76 14.74
C PRO A 126 11.41 -6.10 14.54
N PRO A 127 11.06 -7.38 14.32
CA PRO A 127 9.68 -7.79 14.13
C PRO A 127 8.86 -7.58 15.43
N GLU A 128 7.77 -6.82 15.29
CA GLU A 128 6.84 -6.55 16.38
C GLU A 128 5.49 -6.10 15.82
N ARG A 129 4.41 -6.36 16.55
CA ARG A 129 3.11 -5.79 16.22
C ARG A 129 3.08 -4.31 16.59
N ARG A 130 2.90 -3.46 15.60
CA ARG A 130 2.87 -2.00 15.74
C ARG A 130 1.68 -1.44 14.98
N THR A 131 1.22 -0.26 15.42
CA THR A 131 0.43 0.61 14.56
C THR A 131 1.31 1.15 13.44
N ALA A 132 0.73 1.68 12.39
CA ALA A 132 1.49 2.32 11.33
C ALA A 132 2.27 3.52 11.79
N GLU A 133 1.67 4.35 12.60
CA GLU A 133 2.36 5.49 13.18
C GLU A 133 3.63 5.04 13.92
N ALA A 134 3.50 4.01 14.77
CA ALA A 134 4.63 3.46 15.52
C ALA A 134 5.69 2.83 14.60
N TYR A 135 5.27 2.12 13.53
CA TYR A 135 6.21 1.56 12.56
C TYR A 135 6.86 2.66 11.73
N GLY A 136 6.09 3.60 11.18
CA GLY A 136 6.62 4.75 10.45
C GLY A 136 7.60 5.59 11.29
N LYS A 137 7.32 5.78 12.60
CA LYS A 137 8.24 6.43 13.52
C LYS A 137 9.54 5.64 13.66
N ALA A 138 9.48 4.34 13.91
CA ALA A 138 10.67 3.49 14.04
C ALA A 138 11.52 3.48 12.77
N VAL A 139 10.89 3.45 11.59
CA VAL A 139 11.58 3.54 10.28
C VAL A 139 12.25 4.91 10.10
N ARG A 140 11.53 6.01 10.39
CA ARG A 140 12.11 7.38 10.29
C ARG A 140 13.30 7.58 11.22
N GLU A 141 13.19 7.14 12.47
CA GLU A 141 14.30 7.22 13.43
C GLU A 141 15.52 6.45 12.94
N ARG A 142 15.31 5.28 12.34
CA ARG A 142 16.40 4.47 11.79
C ARG A 142 17.08 5.11 10.60
N PHE A 143 16.31 5.69 9.67
CA PHE A 143 16.87 6.37 8.49
C PHE A 143 17.50 7.72 8.84
N HIS A 144 17.02 8.41 9.88
CA HIS A 144 17.62 9.66 10.33
C HIS A 144 19.03 9.48 10.91
N ASN A 145 19.31 8.34 11.51
CA ASN A 145 20.63 7.99 12.08
C ASN A 145 21.64 7.48 11.03
N LYS A 146 21.50 7.89 9.76
CA LYS A 146 22.31 7.50 8.61
C LYS A 146 22.47 5.99 8.49
N MET A 147 21.71 5.40 7.59
CA MET A 147 22.02 4.06 7.15
C MET A 147 23.42 4.12 6.53
N GLU A 148 24.40 3.57 7.22
CA GLU A 148 25.75 3.42 6.68
C GLU A 148 25.69 2.38 5.57
N VAL A 149 25.43 2.87 4.35
CA VAL A 149 25.55 2.07 3.14
C VAL A 149 27.04 2.05 2.81
N PHE A 150 27.63 0.91 2.99
CA PHE A 150 29.02 0.71 2.65
C PHE A 150 29.08 0.02 1.30
N GLY A 151 29.74 0.56 0.33
CA GLY A 151 30.03 0.01 -0.99
C GLY A 151 30.52 -1.44 -0.98
N ARG A 152 29.76 -2.33 -0.36
CA ARG A 152 30.02 -3.77 -0.26
C ARG A 152 29.24 -4.52 -1.31
N PRO A 153 29.79 -5.62 -1.81
CA PRO A 153 29.10 -6.46 -2.76
C PRO A 153 27.79 -7.01 -2.20
N THR A 154 26.79 -7.11 -3.04
CA THR A 154 25.46 -7.67 -2.69
C THR A 154 25.57 -9.19 -2.56
N TRP A 155 25.77 -9.68 -1.35
CA TRP A 155 25.75 -11.12 -1.06
C TRP A 155 25.12 -11.36 0.32
N LEU A 156 24.52 -12.52 0.48
CA LEU A 156 24.00 -12.93 1.77
C LEU A 156 25.12 -13.61 2.57
N GLY A 157 25.58 -12.94 3.62
CA GLY A 157 26.46 -13.54 4.59
C GLY A 157 25.71 -14.63 5.41
N GLU A 158 26.45 -15.39 6.22
CA GLU A 158 25.93 -16.47 7.04
C GLU A 158 24.73 -16.05 7.91
N ARG A 159 24.76 -14.85 8.48
CA ARG A 159 23.65 -14.31 9.29
C ARG A 159 22.39 -14.09 8.48
N GLY A 160 22.52 -13.54 7.27
CA GLY A 160 21.39 -13.34 6.37
C GLY A 160 20.80 -14.65 5.90
N PHE A 161 21.64 -15.60 5.51
CA PHE A 161 21.17 -16.92 5.11
C PHE A 161 20.40 -17.64 6.23
N LYS A 162 20.95 -17.64 7.45
CA LYS A 162 20.26 -18.19 8.62
C LYS A 162 18.92 -17.49 8.89
N HIS A 163 18.87 -16.20 8.68
CA HIS A 163 17.61 -15.45 8.83
C HIS A 163 16.57 -15.93 7.81
N PHE A 164 16.92 -16.01 6.54
CA PHE A 164 16.01 -16.49 5.49
C PHE A 164 15.61 -17.95 5.64
N SER A 165 16.49 -18.81 6.12
CA SER A 165 16.19 -20.24 6.36
C SER A 165 15.45 -20.50 7.68
N ALA A 166 15.23 -19.50 8.51
CA ALA A 166 14.51 -19.68 9.78
C ALA A 166 13.00 -19.75 9.54
N PRO A 167 12.29 -20.70 10.17
CA PRO A 167 10.84 -20.75 10.17
C PRO A 167 10.24 -19.48 10.79
N ARG A 168 9.16 -18.96 10.20
CA ARG A 168 8.39 -17.83 10.73
C ARG A 168 7.23 -18.31 11.60
N MET A 169 6.83 -17.49 12.54
CA MET A 169 5.61 -17.71 13.31
C MET A 169 4.41 -17.18 12.50
N GLY A 170 3.86 -18.04 11.64
CA GLY A 170 2.74 -17.69 10.76
C GLY A 170 3.18 -17.26 9.35
N LYS A 171 2.21 -16.87 8.54
CA LYS A 171 2.45 -16.43 7.17
C LYS A 171 3.04 -15.03 7.13
N GLU A 172 4.07 -14.85 6.32
CA GLU A 172 4.74 -13.58 6.10
C GLU A 172 4.65 -13.17 4.63
N VAL A 173 4.45 -11.89 4.37
CA VAL A 173 4.73 -11.26 3.08
C VAL A 173 5.99 -10.44 3.23
N ALA A 174 7.02 -10.79 2.48
CA ALA A 174 8.28 -10.06 2.43
C ALA A 174 8.39 -9.25 1.13
N VAL A 175 9.02 -8.08 1.21
CA VAL A 175 9.32 -7.22 0.07
C VAL A 175 10.83 -7.03 0.00
N LEU A 176 11.45 -7.54 -1.04
CA LEU A 176 12.87 -7.32 -1.33
C LEU A 176 13.00 -6.13 -2.29
N ILE A 177 13.67 -5.07 -1.86
CA ILE A 177 13.99 -3.91 -2.69
C ILE A 177 15.45 -3.99 -3.09
N THR A 178 15.74 -4.19 -4.38
CA THR A 178 17.09 -4.43 -4.89
C THR A 178 17.24 -3.97 -6.34
N ASP A 179 18.45 -3.62 -6.74
CA ASP A 179 18.81 -3.39 -8.14
C ASP A 179 19.21 -4.68 -8.89
N GLY A 180 19.36 -5.79 -8.18
CA GLY A 180 19.77 -7.04 -8.80
C GLY A 180 21.29 -7.14 -9.10
N ASN A 181 22.09 -6.17 -8.71
CA ASN A 181 23.54 -6.20 -8.93
C ASN A 181 24.21 -7.07 -7.87
N PHE A 182 24.16 -8.38 -8.06
CA PHE A 182 24.70 -9.36 -7.13
C PHE A 182 26.16 -9.71 -7.46
N ASP A 183 27.04 -9.67 -6.45
CA ASP A 183 28.42 -10.11 -6.62
C ASP A 183 28.51 -11.65 -6.65
N VAL A 184 28.61 -12.20 -7.84
CA VAL A 184 28.74 -13.66 -8.08
C VAL A 184 30.18 -14.18 -7.89
N ARG A 185 31.16 -13.28 -7.67
CA ARG A 185 32.59 -13.66 -7.64
C ARG A 185 33.08 -14.22 -6.30
N THR A 186 32.22 -14.32 -5.32
CA THR A 186 32.61 -14.77 -3.97
C THR A 186 32.28 -16.23 -3.76
N GLU A 187 33.24 -17.11 -4.01
CA GLU A 187 33.12 -18.55 -3.71
C GLU A 187 32.65 -18.81 -2.27
N GLY A 188 31.76 -19.77 -2.10
CA GLY A 188 31.24 -20.21 -0.81
C GLY A 188 30.20 -19.31 -0.14
N LYS A 189 29.74 -18.25 -0.81
CA LYS A 189 28.68 -17.39 -0.31
C LYS A 189 27.32 -17.75 -0.92
N ARG A 190 26.27 -17.65 -0.11
CA ARG A 190 24.91 -17.95 -0.53
C ARG A 190 24.40 -16.86 -1.50
N SER A 191 23.87 -17.27 -2.64
CA SER A 191 23.26 -16.37 -3.60
C SER A 191 21.89 -15.93 -3.11
N PRO A 192 21.35 -14.78 -3.55
CA PRO A 192 19.98 -14.36 -3.29
C PRO A 192 18.94 -15.38 -3.77
N VAL A 193 19.19 -16.10 -4.87
CA VAL A 193 18.34 -17.18 -5.39
C VAL A 193 18.27 -18.34 -4.38
N GLU A 194 19.42 -18.78 -3.84
CA GLU A 194 19.45 -19.82 -2.80
C GLU A 194 18.74 -19.35 -1.53
N ALA A 195 18.90 -18.10 -1.14
CA ALA A 195 18.23 -17.54 0.02
C ALA A 195 16.72 -17.51 -0.12
N LEU A 196 16.22 -17.07 -1.27
CA LEU A 196 14.77 -17.07 -1.55
C LEU A 196 14.19 -18.48 -1.60
N ARG A 197 14.91 -19.44 -2.16
CA ARG A 197 14.50 -20.84 -2.15
C ARG A 197 14.41 -21.38 -0.72
N ALA A 198 15.44 -21.15 0.08
CA ALA A 198 15.46 -21.56 1.49
C ALA A 198 14.34 -20.89 2.30
N TYR A 199 14.02 -19.61 1.99
CA TYR A 199 12.88 -18.92 2.59
C TYR A 199 11.56 -19.65 2.29
N GLY A 200 11.31 -19.96 1.03
CA GLY A 200 10.08 -20.65 0.60
C GLY A 200 9.94 -22.04 1.20
N GLU A 201 11.03 -22.80 1.27
CA GLU A 201 11.07 -24.13 1.89
C GLU A 201 10.80 -24.08 3.40
N ALA A 202 11.38 -23.10 4.10
CA ALA A 202 11.21 -22.93 5.54
C ALA A 202 9.83 -22.33 5.92
N ASN A 203 9.17 -21.61 5.01
CA ASN A 203 7.97 -20.84 5.29
C ASN A 203 6.85 -21.10 4.26
N PRO A 204 6.26 -22.31 4.23
CA PRO A 204 5.19 -22.64 3.29
C PRO A 204 4.01 -21.67 3.39
N GLY A 205 3.60 -21.11 2.24
CA GLY A 205 2.50 -20.15 2.16
C GLY A 205 2.88 -18.70 2.45
N SER A 206 4.14 -18.42 2.80
CA SER A 206 4.70 -17.05 2.80
C SER A 206 5.17 -16.68 1.39
N CYS A 207 5.25 -15.37 1.12
CA CYS A 207 5.63 -14.85 -0.19
C CYS A 207 6.71 -13.78 -0.10
N VAL A 208 7.57 -13.70 -1.11
CA VAL A 208 8.52 -12.60 -1.29
C VAL A 208 8.21 -11.90 -2.61
N HIS A 209 7.79 -10.63 -2.53
CA HIS A 209 7.66 -9.76 -3.69
C HIS A 209 8.94 -8.96 -3.90
N ILE A 210 9.21 -8.57 -5.14
CA ILE A 210 10.44 -7.85 -5.49
C ILE A 210 10.06 -6.44 -5.95
N VAL A 211 10.71 -5.44 -5.37
CA VAL A 211 10.71 -4.08 -5.90
C VAL A 211 12.05 -3.86 -6.59
N SER A 212 11.98 -3.75 -7.90
CA SER A 212 13.13 -3.61 -8.78
C SER A 212 13.61 -2.17 -8.82
N ALA A 213 14.87 -1.96 -8.49
CA ALA A 213 15.62 -0.73 -8.74
C ALA A 213 16.61 -0.91 -9.91
N ALA A 214 16.36 -1.91 -10.78
CA ALA A 214 17.21 -2.34 -11.87
C ALA A 214 16.98 -1.49 -13.14
N TYR A 215 18.04 -0.99 -13.71
CA TYR A 215 18.02 -0.27 -14.99
C TYR A 215 18.91 -0.94 -16.03
N LEU A 216 20.06 -1.49 -15.62
CA LEU A 216 21.00 -2.16 -16.52
C LEU A 216 20.48 -3.54 -16.95
N PRO A 217 20.79 -4.01 -18.19
CA PRO A 217 20.34 -5.31 -18.69
C PRO A 217 20.71 -6.48 -17.76
N ALA A 218 21.90 -6.48 -17.19
CA ALA A 218 22.35 -7.51 -16.25
C ALA A 218 21.56 -7.49 -14.93
N GLU A 219 21.26 -6.31 -14.41
CA GLU A 219 20.43 -6.12 -13.22
C GLU A 219 19.00 -6.64 -13.45
N LYS A 220 18.36 -6.23 -14.56
CA LYS A 220 17.02 -6.69 -14.93
C LYS A 220 16.95 -8.22 -15.09
N LYS A 221 17.97 -8.82 -15.69
CA LYS A 221 18.08 -10.27 -15.81
C LYS A 221 18.12 -10.93 -14.44
N ALA A 222 18.95 -10.45 -13.54
CA ALA A 222 19.08 -11.00 -12.18
C ALA A 222 17.77 -10.88 -11.38
N VAL A 223 17.08 -9.73 -11.48
CA VAL A 223 15.76 -9.55 -10.85
C VAL A 223 14.73 -10.52 -11.44
N ALA A 224 14.73 -10.72 -12.78
CA ALA A 224 13.83 -11.66 -13.42
C ALA A 224 14.09 -13.13 -12.98
N GLU A 225 15.34 -13.51 -12.78
CA GLU A 225 15.69 -14.84 -12.23
C GLU A 225 15.18 -15.02 -10.81
N LEU A 226 15.31 -14.00 -9.95
CA LEU A 226 14.75 -14.03 -8.60
C LEU A 226 13.23 -14.16 -8.59
N ALA A 227 12.55 -13.46 -9.49
CA ALA A 227 11.08 -13.48 -9.58
C ALA A 227 10.51 -14.87 -9.90
N GLN A 228 11.31 -15.77 -10.46
CA GLN A 228 10.89 -17.13 -10.81
C GLN A 228 11.08 -18.13 -9.67
N VAL A 229 11.72 -17.76 -8.56
CA VAL A 229 12.05 -18.70 -7.47
C VAL A 229 10.82 -19.15 -6.71
N LEU A 230 9.89 -18.22 -6.42
CA LEU A 230 8.65 -18.52 -5.71
C LEU A 230 7.46 -18.20 -6.62
N PRO A 231 6.48 -19.10 -6.75
CA PRO A 231 5.37 -18.93 -7.69
C PRO A 231 4.43 -17.74 -7.35
N CYS A 232 4.47 -17.27 -6.10
CA CYS A 232 3.67 -16.12 -5.65
C CYS A 232 4.35 -14.77 -5.87
N THR A 233 5.63 -14.73 -6.28
CA THR A 233 6.40 -13.50 -6.43
C THR A 233 5.82 -12.62 -7.53
N LYS A 234 5.56 -11.36 -7.19
CA LYS A 234 5.32 -10.28 -8.15
C LYS A 234 6.49 -9.30 -8.12
N THR A 235 6.75 -8.68 -9.25
CA THR A 235 7.79 -7.66 -9.42
C THR A 235 7.15 -6.31 -9.68
N PHE A 236 7.65 -5.27 -9.04
CA PHE A 236 7.22 -3.89 -9.19
C PHE A 236 8.44 -3.00 -9.45
N GLU A 237 8.28 -1.94 -10.24
CA GLU A 237 9.36 -0.99 -10.50
C GLU A 237 9.39 0.12 -9.45
N LEU A 238 10.53 0.31 -8.79
CA LEU A 238 10.69 1.26 -7.68
C LEU A 238 10.28 2.69 -8.05
N GLU A 239 10.74 3.17 -9.21
CA GLU A 239 10.43 4.52 -9.68
C GLU A 239 8.93 4.68 -9.95
N ALA A 240 8.30 3.68 -10.56
CA ALA A 240 6.89 3.70 -10.85
C ALA A 240 6.03 3.73 -9.57
N LEU A 241 6.41 2.98 -8.53
CA LEU A 241 5.73 3.02 -7.23
C LEU A 241 5.81 4.39 -6.54
N MET A 242 6.78 5.21 -6.90
CA MET A 242 6.97 6.54 -6.30
C MET A 242 6.38 7.68 -7.13
N THR A 243 6.06 7.44 -8.40
CA THR A 243 5.59 8.46 -9.34
C THR A 243 4.17 8.22 -9.85
N ASP A 244 3.62 7.03 -9.67
CA ASP A 244 2.28 6.61 -10.10
C ASP A 244 1.49 6.04 -8.91
N ASP A 245 0.45 6.77 -8.49
CA ASP A 245 -0.38 6.39 -7.35
C ASP A 245 -1.20 5.11 -7.61
N ALA A 246 -1.55 4.82 -8.87
CA ALA A 246 -2.28 3.61 -9.23
C ALA A 246 -1.39 2.35 -9.10
N GLN A 247 -0.13 2.44 -9.51
CA GLN A 247 0.83 1.36 -9.33
C GLN A 247 1.18 1.14 -7.86
N PHE A 248 1.29 2.22 -7.08
CA PHE A 248 1.47 2.08 -5.64
C PHE A 248 0.25 1.44 -4.97
N ALA A 249 -0.97 1.76 -5.40
CA ALA A 249 -2.18 1.15 -4.87
C ALA A 249 -2.23 -0.37 -5.16
N ASP A 250 -1.87 -0.81 -6.39
CA ASP A 250 -1.76 -2.23 -6.75
C ASP A 250 -0.70 -2.96 -5.92
N PHE A 251 0.45 -2.32 -5.70
CA PHE A 251 1.50 -2.83 -4.82
C PHE A 251 0.98 -2.99 -3.38
N ALA A 252 0.36 -1.95 -2.82
CA ALA A 252 -0.16 -1.98 -1.46
C ALA A 252 -1.25 -3.05 -1.30
N GLU A 253 -2.15 -3.19 -2.27
CA GLU A 253 -3.17 -4.25 -2.32
C GLU A 253 -2.52 -5.65 -2.34
N THR A 254 -1.46 -5.82 -3.13
CA THR A 254 -0.75 -7.10 -3.23
C THR A 254 -0.01 -7.48 -1.93
N VAL A 255 0.65 -6.51 -1.29
CA VAL A 255 1.56 -6.77 -0.16
C VAL A 255 0.82 -6.81 1.17
N PHE A 256 -0.14 -5.91 1.38
CA PHE A 256 -0.75 -5.73 2.69
C PHE A 256 -2.15 -6.32 2.81
N TYR A 257 -2.83 -6.58 1.69
CA TYR A 257 -4.23 -6.95 1.70
C TYR A 257 -4.51 -8.25 0.95
N LYS A 258 -5.47 -9.02 1.46
CA LYS A 258 -5.97 -10.23 0.84
C LYS A 258 -7.45 -10.10 0.55
N ASP A 259 -7.86 -10.62 -0.61
CA ASP A 259 -9.28 -10.69 -1.01
C ASP A 259 -9.97 -9.31 -1.01
N CYS A 260 -9.26 -8.28 -1.49
CA CYS A 260 -9.83 -6.95 -1.61
C CYS A 260 -10.90 -6.91 -2.70
N SER A 261 -12.15 -6.82 -2.30
CA SER A 261 -13.18 -6.30 -3.20
C SER A 261 -13.01 -4.79 -3.30
N LYS A 262 -12.70 -4.25 -4.47
CA LYS A 262 -12.74 -2.79 -4.68
C LYS A 262 -14.18 -2.34 -4.54
N VAL A 263 -14.49 -1.71 -3.44
CA VAL A 263 -15.83 -1.24 -3.13
C VAL A 263 -15.86 0.26 -3.36
N ALA A 264 -16.80 0.75 -4.13
CA ALA A 264 -17.03 2.18 -4.25
C ALA A 264 -17.78 2.64 -3.00
N VAL A 265 -17.25 3.63 -2.31
CA VAL A 265 -17.87 4.22 -1.12
C VAL A 265 -18.28 5.65 -1.42
N VAL A 266 -19.55 5.98 -1.18
CA VAL A 266 -20.03 7.35 -1.13
C VAL A 266 -20.13 7.76 0.33
N GLU A 267 -19.26 8.63 0.80
CA GLU A 267 -19.27 9.12 2.17
C GLU A 267 -20.17 10.33 2.33
N LEU A 268 -21.14 10.23 3.23
CA LEU A 268 -22.11 11.27 3.56
C LEU A 268 -21.81 11.77 4.98
N GLN A 269 -21.29 12.98 5.10
CA GLN A 269 -20.86 13.53 6.38
C GLN A 269 -22.03 14.06 7.25
N ASP A 270 -21.72 14.38 8.48
CA ASP A 270 -22.47 14.77 9.69
C ASP A 270 -23.75 15.62 9.55
N VAL A 271 -23.98 16.23 8.39
CA VAL A 271 -25.11 17.15 8.16
C VAL A 271 -26.46 16.41 8.00
N LEU A 272 -26.42 15.09 7.89
CA LEU A 272 -27.63 14.27 7.69
C LEU A 272 -28.56 14.32 8.90
N PHE A 273 -28.01 14.46 10.10
CA PHE A 273 -28.75 14.34 11.35
C PHE A 273 -28.40 15.45 12.34
N ASP A 274 -29.35 15.88 13.14
CA ASP A 274 -29.07 16.67 14.34
C ASP A 274 -28.28 15.87 15.38
N PHE A 275 -27.68 16.58 16.34
CA PHE A 275 -26.98 15.94 17.45
C PHE A 275 -27.93 14.98 18.17
N ASP A 276 -27.45 13.75 18.37
CA ASP A 276 -28.14 12.69 19.09
C ASP A 276 -29.48 12.23 18.44
N LYS A 277 -29.69 12.54 17.15
CA LYS A 277 -30.89 12.13 16.41
C LYS A 277 -30.59 11.21 15.25
N ALA A 278 -31.62 10.50 14.80
CA ALA A 278 -31.64 9.70 13.59
C ALA A 278 -32.68 10.20 12.57
N GLU A 279 -33.31 11.36 12.82
CA GLU A 279 -34.20 12.01 11.88
C GLU A 279 -33.39 12.86 10.90
N LEU A 280 -33.65 12.68 9.60
CA LEU A 280 -32.96 13.42 8.54
C LEU A 280 -33.33 14.91 8.59
N THR A 281 -32.31 15.77 8.59
CA THR A 281 -32.48 17.21 8.46
C THR A 281 -32.90 17.59 7.03
N ALA A 282 -33.40 18.82 6.83
CA ALA A 282 -33.68 19.31 5.49
C ALA A 282 -32.42 19.35 4.60
N GLU A 283 -31.30 19.81 5.14
CA GLU A 283 -30.00 19.82 4.45
C GLU A 283 -29.50 18.40 4.16
N GLY A 284 -29.71 17.48 5.12
CA GLY A 284 -29.40 16.05 4.94
C GLY A 284 -30.15 15.42 3.78
N LYS A 285 -31.43 15.77 3.62
CA LYS A 285 -32.23 15.30 2.47
C LYS A 285 -31.72 15.84 1.13
N GLU A 286 -31.23 17.09 1.07
CA GLU A 286 -30.62 17.63 -0.14
C GLU A 286 -29.30 16.90 -0.51
N ILE A 287 -28.49 16.51 0.48
CA ILE A 287 -27.30 15.71 0.27
C ILE A 287 -27.67 14.33 -0.24
N LEU A 288 -28.67 13.70 0.37
CA LEU A 288 -29.16 12.38 -0.05
C LEU A 288 -29.77 12.40 -1.46
N GLN A 289 -30.38 13.52 -1.90
CA GLN A 289 -30.81 13.68 -3.30
C GLN A 289 -29.64 13.70 -4.29
N LYS A 290 -28.47 14.23 -3.88
CA LYS A 290 -27.26 14.14 -4.71
C LYS A 290 -26.71 12.73 -4.73
N ALA A 291 -26.69 12.06 -3.58
CA ALA A 291 -26.28 10.65 -3.49
C ALA A 291 -27.21 9.72 -4.29
N LEU A 292 -28.52 10.00 -4.33
CA LEU A 292 -29.48 9.26 -5.15
C LEU A 292 -29.10 9.24 -6.63
N LYS A 293 -28.62 10.37 -7.17
CA LYS A 293 -28.15 10.41 -8.57
C LYS A 293 -26.95 9.49 -8.82
N VAL A 294 -26.08 9.33 -7.82
CA VAL A 294 -24.97 8.37 -7.91
C VAL A 294 -25.51 6.94 -7.90
N VAL A 295 -26.48 6.62 -7.03
CA VAL A 295 -27.13 5.31 -6.97
C VAL A 295 -27.85 4.98 -8.29
N GLU A 296 -28.52 5.97 -8.89
CA GLU A 296 -29.25 5.83 -10.17
C GLU A 296 -28.31 5.68 -11.38
N SER A 297 -27.10 6.26 -11.31
CA SER A 297 -26.09 6.11 -12.36
C SER A 297 -25.41 4.74 -12.41
N ARG A 298 -25.65 3.90 -11.40
CA ARG A 298 -25.07 2.56 -11.30
C ARG A 298 -26.00 1.50 -11.89
N GLU A 299 -25.43 0.33 -12.16
CA GLU A 299 -26.19 -0.81 -12.68
C GLU A 299 -27.37 -1.15 -11.75
N PRO A 300 -28.60 -1.33 -12.27
CA PRO A 300 -29.79 -1.62 -11.46
C PRO A 300 -29.67 -2.88 -10.60
N SER A 301 -28.81 -3.82 -10.97
CA SER A 301 -28.54 -5.06 -10.23
C SER A 301 -27.45 -4.92 -9.17
N GLU A 302 -26.74 -3.80 -9.14
CA GLU A 302 -25.69 -3.58 -8.15
C GLU A 302 -26.29 -3.33 -6.77
N ARG A 303 -25.84 -4.12 -5.80
CA ARG A 303 -26.24 -3.99 -4.41
C ARG A 303 -25.29 -3.07 -3.66
N PHE A 304 -25.77 -2.47 -2.59
CA PHE A 304 -24.95 -1.69 -1.69
C PHE A 304 -25.42 -1.78 -0.24
N THR A 305 -24.49 -1.59 0.67
CA THR A 305 -24.76 -1.55 2.11
C THR A 305 -24.64 -0.12 2.62
N ILE A 306 -25.58 0.31 3.42
CA ILE A 306 -25.62 1.62 4.07
C ILE A 306 -25.02 1.44 5.46
N LEU A 307 -23.83 2.02 5.72
CA LEU A 307 -23.12 1.90 6.97
C LEU A 307 -23.25 3.19 7.79
N GLY A 308 -23.85 3.10 8.98
CA GLY A 308 -23.93 4.22 9.91
C GLY A 308 -22.79 4.21 10.91
N TRP A 309 -22.18 5.37 11.17
CA TRP A 309 -21.10 5.55 12.13
C TRP A 309 -21.39 6.68 13.11
N THR A 310 -20.84 6.60 14.33
CA THR A 310 -20.85 7.66 15.34
C THR A 310 -19.43 8.07 15.69
N ASP A 311 -19.26 9.16 16.43
CA ASP A 311 -17.99 9.44 17.12
C ASP A 311 -17.85 8.58 18.40
N TRP A 312 -16.77 8.77 19.14
CA TRP A 312 -16.46 7.97 20.33
C TRP A 312 -17.32 8.32 21.57
N THR A 313 -18.13 9.37 21.51
CA THR A 313 -18.88 9.89 22.68
C THR A 313 -20.03 8.94 23.05
N GLY A 314 -20.16 8.60 24.33
CA GLY A 314 -21.20 7.71 24.81
C GLY A 314 -20.76 6.25 24.94
N SER A 315 -21.70 5.35 25.28
CA SER A 315 -21.43 3.92 25.42
C SER A 315 -21.42 3.21 24.06
N ASP A 316 -20.77 2.04 24.00
CA ASP A 316 -20.71 1.25 22.74
C ASP A 316 -22.10 0.75 22.35
N ALA A 317 -22.90 0.28 23.31
CA ALA A 317 -24.27 -0.20 23.05
C ALA A 317 -25.15 0.93 22.49
N TYR A 318 -25.06 2.12 23.07
CA TYR A 318 -25.81 3.28 22.60
C TYR A 318 -25.41 3.69 21.17
N ASN A 319 -24.12 3.73 20.88
CA ASN A 319 -23.60 4.10 19.55
C ASN A 319 -23.92 3.04 18.50
N ALA A 320 -23.92 1.76 18.87
CA ALA A 320 -24.37 0.69 17.97
C ALA A 320 -25.83 0.89 17.55
N GLU A 321 -26.72 1.18 18.50
CA GLU A 321 -28.13 1.42 18.23
C GLU A 321 -28.37 2.72 17.45
N LEU A 322 -27.69 3.83 17.82
CA LEU A 322 -27.83 5.12 17.12
C LEU A 322 -27.34 5.01 15.66
N SER A 323 -26.21 4.35 15.43
CA SER A 323 -25.67 4.15 14.09
C SER A 323 -26.59 3.28 13.22
N GLN A 324 -27.23 2.26 13.81
CA GLN A 324 -28.20 1.42 13.11
C GLN A 324 -29.44 2.23 12.69
N ARG A 325 -30.03 3.00 13.60
CA ARG A 325 -31.19 3.86 13.30
C ARG A 325 -30.87 4.90 12.20
N ARG A 326 -29.65 5.43 12.17
CA ARG A 326 -29.20 6.37 11.13
C ARG A 326 -29.07 5.69 9.75
N ALA A 327 -28.53 4.50 9.69
CA ALA A 327 -28.45 3.72 8.46
C ALA A 327 -29.86 3.37 7.94
N GLU A 328 -30.78 2.99 8.82
CA GLU A 328 -32.18 2.70 8.48
C GLU A 328 -32.91 3.93 7.97
N ALA A 329 -32.69 5.12 8.54
CA ALA A 329 -33.30 6.36 8.06
C ALA A 329 -32.83 6.73 6.64
N VAL A 330 -31.57 6.48 6.32
CA VAL A 330 -31.04 6.68 4.97
C VAL A 330 -31.61 5.65 4.00
N LYS A 331 -31.72 4.38 4.42
CA LYS A 331 -32.36 3.33 3.62
C LYS A 331 -33.82 3.69 3.29
N ALA A 332 -34.59 4.09 4.28
CA ALA A 332 -35.98 4.52 4.08
C ALA A 332 -36.09 5.70 3.10
N PHE A 333 -35.19 6.67 3.19
CA PHE A 333 -35.14 7.76 2.22
C PHE A 333 -34.94 7.29 0.78
N PHE A 334 -34.03 6.34 0.53
CA PHE A 334 -33.80 5.80 -0.80
C PHE A 334 -34.98 4.96 -1.29
N GLU A 335 -35.61 4.19 -0.42
CA GLU A 335 -36.87 3.44 -0.75
C GLU A 335 -37.98 4.38 -1.14
N GLU A 336 -38.22 5.45 -0.39
CA GLU A 336 -39.21 6.50 -0.70
C GLU A 336 -38.94 7.20 -2.03
N ASN A 337 -37.68 7.24 -2.47
CA ASN A 337 -37.26 7.83 -3.75
C ASN A 337 -37.03 6.79 -4.86
N GLY A 338 -37.57 5.59 -4.73
CA GLY A 338 -37.68 4.61 -5.82
C GLY A 338 -36.52 3.62 -5.94
N VAL A 339 -35.58 3.59 -5.00
CA VAL A 339 -34.55 2.55 -4.98
C VAL A 339 -35.13 1.25 -4.42
N ALA A 340 -34.99 0.16 -5.14
CA ALA A 340 -35.54 -1.14 -4.72
C ALA A 340 -34.87 -1.63 -3.41
N ALA A 341 -35.71 -2.09 -2.46
CA ALA A 341 -35.29 -2.52 -1.14
C ALA A 341 -34.24 -3.65 -1.18
N GLU A 342 -34.35 -4.53 -2.19
CA GLU A 342 -33.47 -5.69 -2.39
C GLU A 342 -32.03 -5.28 -2.79
N ARG A 343 -31.84 -4.04 -3.22
CA ARG A 343 -30.51 -3.49 -3.53
C ARG A 343 -29.78 -3.00 -2.29
N MET A 344 -30.45 -2.86 -1.16
CA MET A 344 -29.94 -2.14 0.00
C MET A 344 -29.98 -2.98 1.26
N ASP A 345 -28.82 -3.08 1.92
CA ASP A 345 -28.72 -3.47 3.32
C ASP A 345 -28.37 -2.25 4.18
N SER A 346 -28.73 -2.27 5.47
CA SER A 346 -28.39 -1.22 6.42
C SER A 346 -27.72 -1.80 7.66
N GLN A 347 -26.59 -1.24 8.08
CA GLN A 347 -25.81 -1.72 9.22
C GLN A 347 -25.28 -0.56 10.04
N GLY A 348 -25.52 -0.59 11.36
CA GLY A 348 -24.85 0.26 12.33
C GLY A 348 -23.49 -0.30 12.70
N ARG A 349 -22.46 0.50 12.57
CA ARG A 349 -21.06 0.14 12.90
C ARG A 349 -20.60 0.69 14.25
N GLY A 350 -21.45 1.46 14.94
CA GLY A 350 -21.10 2.06 16.22
C GLY A 350 -20.06 3.15 16.08
N LYS A 351 -19.09 3.17 16.99
CA LYS A 351 -18.04 4.18 17.08
C LYS A 351 -17.04 4.06 15.95
N SER A 352 -16.72 5.19 15.32
CA SER A 352 -15.63 5.32 14.35
C SER A 352 -14.38 5.93 15.00
N PHE A 353 -13.24 5.39 14.64
CA PHE A 353 -11.92 5.91 15.03
C PHE A 353 -11.07 6.27 13.80
N LEU A 354 -11.75 6.47 12.67
CA LEU A 354 -11.06 6.79 11.41
C LEU A 354 -10.39 8.16 11.46
N TYR A 355 -11.06 9.12 12.09
CA TYR A 355 -10.54 10.47 12.29
C TYR A 355 -10.26 10.71 13.78
N ASP A 356 -9.41 11.67 14.08
CA ASP A 356 -9.02 12.00 15.47
C ASP A 356 -10.21 12.48 16.31
N ASN A 357 -10.73 11.62 17.16
CA ASN A 357 -11.85 11.90 18.05
C ASN A 357 -11.53 12.95 19.15
N SER A 358 -10.27 13.29 19.39
CA SER A 358 -9.89 14.34 20.35
C SER A 358 -10.28 15.72 19.83
N THR A 359 -10.31 15.90 18.51
CA THR A 359 -10.69 17.16 17.86
C THR A 359 -12.19 17.23 17.57
N LYS A 360 -12.74 18.45 17.54
CA LYS A 360 -14.14 18.66 17.13
C LYS A 360 -14.39 18.25 15.69
N GLU A 361 -13.45 18.55 14.82
CA GLU A 361 -13.53 18.22 13.40
C GLU A 361 -13.45 16.70 13.15
N GLY A 362 -12.52 16.00 13.80
CA GLY A 362 -12.44 14.55 13.67
C GLY A 362 -13.69 13.83 14.17
N ARG A 363 -14.30 14.30 15.28
CA ARG A 363 -15.60 13.77 15.71
C ARG A 363 -16.70 14.03 14.69
N ARG A 364 -16.72 15.22 14.05
CA ARG A 364 -17.66 15.56 12.98
C ARG A 364 -17.51 14.60 11.79
N LEU A 365 -16.30 14.32 11.39
CA LEU A 365 -16.00 13.39 10.29
C LEU A 365 -16.29 11.92 10.64
N ASN A 366 -16.18 11.55 11.92
CA ASN A 366 -16.55 10.20 12.36
C ASN A 366 -18.06 9.96 12.36
N ARG A 367 -18.88 11.00 12.59
CA ARG A 367 -20.36 10.91 12.49
C ARG A 367 -20.76 11.00 11.02
N ARG A 368 -20.85 9.87 10.35
CA ARG A 368 -21.13 9.78 8.92
C ARG A 368 -21.98 8.57 8.56
N VAL A 369 -22.48 8.59 7.35
CA VAL A 369 -23.07 7.41 6.70
C VAL A 369 -22.27 7.13 5.43
N GLU A 370 -22.01 5.88 5.14
CA GLU A 370 -21.32 5.42 3.94
C GLU A 370 -22.23 4.54 3.11
N LEU A 371 -22.23 4.71 1.80
CA LEU A 371 -22.85 3.78 0.85
C LEU A 371 -21.76 2.92 0.24
N LEU A 372 -21.76 1.65 0.58
CA LEU A 372 -20.77 0.67 0.21
C LEU A 372 -21.30 -0.19 -0.96
N PHE A 373 -20.81 0.05 -2.18
CA PHE A 373 -21.23 -0.68 -3.37
C PHE A 373 -20.39 -1.93 -3.61
N GLU A 374 -21.02 -3.08 -3.67
CA GLU A 374 -20.36 -4.35 -3.95
C GLU A 374 -20.15 -4.50 -5.46
N LYS A 375 -18.93 -4.81 -5.89
CA LYS A 375 -18.72 -5.20 -7.28
C LYS A 375 -19.41 -6.54 -7.55
N PRO A 376 -20.21 -6.66 -8.62
CA PRO A 376 -20.75 -7.96 -8.98
C PRO A 376 -19.62 -8.96 -9.18
N ALA A 377 -19.70 -10.11 -8.55
CA ALA A 377 -18.76 -11.19 -8.75
C ALA A 377 -18.61 -11.44 -10.24
N LYS A 378 -17.37 -11.41 -10.77
CA LYS A 378 -17.12 -11.77 -12.16
C LYS A 378 -17.70 -13.17 -12.36
N SER A 379 -18.76 -13.27 -13.16
CA SER A 379 -19.26 -14.57 -13.58
C SER A 379 -18.11 -15.27 -14.31
N SER A 380 -17.60 -16.33 -13.71
CA SER A 380 -16.72 -17.27 -14.39
C SER A 380 -17.48 -17.85 -15.57
N LYS A 381 -17.13 -17.36 -16.78
CA LYS A 381 -17.45 -18.04 -18.03
C LYS A 381 -16.32 -18.97 -18.40
#